data_c9317bde757beb9cf6ca7b056803281f
#
_entry.id   c9317bde757beb9cf6ca7b056803281f
#
_cell.length_a   1.000
_cell.length_b   1.000
_cell.length_c   1.000
_cell.angle_alpha   90.00
_cell.angle_beta   90.00
_cell.angle_gamma   90.00
#
_symmetry.space_group_name_H-M   'P 1'
#
loop_
_entity.id
_entity.type
_entity.pdbx_description
1 polymer ?
#
loop_
_entity_poly.entity_id
_entity_poly.type
_entity_poly.pdbx_seq_one_letter_code
_entity_poly.pdbx_strand_id
1 'polypeptide(L)'
;MSTNISKKKRDDLLDKIKQIRAFIAAAPQDENTGNLLSYLSELEKDVNGKKYGLVFEEHREEIDEVLDTHTPVLTEEADLFIDHGGQMNFLLEGDNLAALKLLEKTHRGKIDLIYIDPPYNTGNQDFIYDDCYVDTEDGFRHSKWISFMIKRLSIARSLLTEKGVVFIQISDIELAQLRLLCDTVFGEGNFLNIISVNMKNIAGASGGGEDKRFKKNCEYILVYAKNYSLMPLFNGPYEYREIYSVVEQYRAENKNWHYTSVLVQRGEKEYFGSTVDGNGDEIRLYRRKNAIVKSVRQVMIDEGISEKEVYYKYGQYIFEAKDAQTSIRTRVINAKKQYGITDDIVSIEYIPKTGKNRGVLYEQFYKGDKCRLFAWLGDISENIDGVLYKKDLQGTYWDYTSRINNLTKEGNVEFGNGKKPVDLLKRIIALYPDDEITVLDFFAGSGSTGHAVIAQNVEDGGQRQFILCTNNQNNICRKKT
;
A
#
# COMPACT_ATOMS: atom_id res chain seq x y z
N MET A 1 -36.53 20.88 -3.47
CA MET A 1 -35.92 19.67 -4.10
C MET A 1 -35.07 20.13 -5.26
N SER A 2 -33.79 19.81 -5.29
CA SER A 2 -32.92 20.16 -6.43
C SER A 2 -33.33 19.37 -7.66
N THR A 3 -33.58 20.06 -8.78
CA THR A 3 -33.97 19.41 -10.05
C THR A 3 -32.75 18.76 -10.67
N ASN A 4 -32.73 17.43 -10.77
CA ASN A 4 -31.67 16.71 -11.47
C ASN A 4 -31.80 16.92 -13.00
N ILE A 5 -31.02 17.88 -13.54
CA ILE A 5 -31.05 18.30 -14.94
C ILE A 5 -30.71 17.11 -15.88
N SER A 6 -29.75 16.27 -15.49
CA SER A 6 -29.34 15.10 -16.28
C SER A 6 -30.47 14.05 -16.35
N LYS A 7 -31.20 13.86 -15.25
CA LYS A 7 -32.37 12.96 -15.22
C LYS A 7 -33.45 13.48 -16.19
N LYS A 8 -33.77 14.78 -16.14
CA LYS A 8 -34.76 15.38 -17.02
C LYS A 8 -34.42 15.21 -18.50
N LYS A 9 -33.16 15.48 -18.89
CA LYS A 9 -32.69 15.27 -20.27
C LYS A 9 -32.77 13.81 -20.70
N ARG A 10 -32.46 12.88 -19.83
CA ARG A 10 -32.55 11.45 -20.09
C ARG A 10 -34.02 11.03 -20.30
N ASP A 11 -34.90 11.46 -19.41
CA ASP A 11 -36.31 11.14 -19.46
C ASP A 11 -36.93 11.69 -20.77
N ASP A 12 -36.55 12.91 -21.19
CA ASP A 12 -36.96 13.50 -22.49
C ASP A 12 -36.46 12.66 -23.69
N LEU A 13 -35.25 12.14 -23.65
CA LEU A 13 -34.70 11.27 -24.71
C LEU A 13 -35.41 9.92 -24.74
N LEU A 14 -35.67 9.31 -23.60
CA LEU A 14 -36.42 8.05 -23.52
C LEU A 14 -37.86 8.20 -24.05
N ASP A 15 -38.49 9.32 -23.75
CA ASP A 15 -39.84 9.61 -24.27
C ASP A 15 -39.85 9.77 -25.80
N LYS A 16 -38.80 10.42 -26.37
CA LYS A 16 -38.62 10.48 -27.84
C LYS A 16 -38.41 9.09 -28.45
N ILE A 17 -37.56 8.25 -27.83
CA ILE A 17 -37.36 6.85 -28.27
C ILE A 17 -38.69 6.09 -28.27
N LYS A 18 -39.51 6.23 -27.22
CA LYS A 18 -40.84 5.62 -27.14
C LYS A 18 -41.78 6.11 -28.23
N GLN A 19 -41.79 7.43 -28.54
CA GLN A 19 -42.58 8.00 -29.63
C GLN A 19 -42.15 7.46 -30.98
N ILE A 20 -40.84 7.37 -31.27
CA ILE A 20 -40.33 6.79 -32.52
C ILE A 20 -40.72 5.31 -32.62
N ARG A 21 -40.59 4.55 -31.51
CA ARG A 21 -41.00 3.13 -31.47
C ARG A 21 -42.50 2.95 -31.78
N ALA A 22 -43.35 3.81 -31.20
CA ALA A 22 -44.79 3.81 -31.49
C ALA A 22 -45.10 4.17 -32.94
N PHE A 23 -44.37 5.13 -33.52
CA PHE A 23 -44.49 5.49 -34.92
C PHE A 23 -44.10 4.33 -35.86
N ILE A 24 -43.00 3.65 -35.61
CA ILE A 24 -42.54 2.48 -36.35
C ILE A 24 -43.57 1.35 -36.26
N ALA A 25 -44.16 1.11 -35.08
CA ALA A 25 -45.17 0.08 -34.88
C ALA A 25 -46.47 0.36 -35.61
N ALA A 26 -46.81 1.65 -35.86
CA ALA A 26 -47.98 2.07 -36.58
C ALA A 26 -47.78 2.14 -38.11
N ALA A 27 -46.54 2.13 -38.60
CA ALA A 27 -46.18 2.13 -40.01
C ALA A 27 -46.33 0.72 -40.65
N PRO A 28 -46.49 0.64 -41.99
CA PRO A 28 -46.41 -0.65 -42.65
C PRO A 28 -45.09 -1.36 -42.37
N GLN A 29 -45.20 -2.63 -41.98
CA GLN A 29 -44.02 -3.43 -41.61
C GLN A 29 -43.28 -3.90 -42.86
N ASP A 30 -41.96 -3.70 -42.89
CA ASP A 30 -41.07 -4.17 -43.94
C ASP A 30 -39.87 -4.94 -43.34
N GLU A 31 -38.98 -5.44 -44.19
CA GLU A 31 -37.78 -6.19 -43.75
C GLU A 31 -36.78 -5.35 -42.94
N ASN A 32 -36.86 -4.01 -42.93
CA ASN A 32 -36.01 -3.11 -42.16
C ASN A 32 -36.60 -2.79 -40.79
N THR A 33 -37.89 -3.03 -40.57
CA THR A 33 -38.57 -2.68 -39.31
C THR A 33 -37.93 -3.36 -38.08
N GLY A 34 -37.51 -4.61 -38.22
CA GLY A 34 -36.80 -5.35 -37.17
C GLY A 34 -35.46 -4.70 -36.79
N ASN A 35 -34.71 -4.28 -37.80
CA ASN A 35 -33.42 -3.59 -37.59
C ASN A 35 -33.61 -2.24 -36.91
N LEU A 36 -34.61 -1.45 -37.32
CA LEU A 36 -34.91 -0.15 -36.70
C LEU A 36 -35.29 -0.29 -35.22
N LEU A 37 -36.09 -1.32 -34.87
CA LEU A 37 -36.44 -1.61 -33.48
C LEU A 37 -35.24 -2.07 -32.65
N SER A 38 -34.30 -2.81 -33.24
CA SER A 38 -33.03 -3.19 -32.61
C SER A 38 -32.18 -1.96 -32.31
N TYR A 39 -31.97 -1.08 -33.29
CA TYR A 39 -31.22 0.16 -33.13
C TYR A 39 -31.81 1.07 -32.04
N LEU A 40 -33.14 1.18 -31.98
CA LEU A 40 -33.80 1.93 -30.89
C LEU A 40 -33.57 1.30 -29.53
N SER A 41 -33.48 -0.03 -29.45
CA SER A 41 -33.20 -0.73 -28.20
C SER A 41 -31.75 -0.52 -27.73
N GLU A 42 -30.80 -0.45 -28.66
CA GLU A 42 -29.42 -0.09 -28.40
C GLU A 42 -29.31 1.36 -27.90
N LEU A 43 -29.95 2.31 -28.61
CA LEU A 43 -30.00 3.72 -28.19
C LEU A 43 -30.66 3.88 -26.81
N GLU A 44 -31.73 3.15 -26.50
CA GLU A 44 -32.38 3.17 -25.20
C GLU A 44 -31.43 2.65 -24.08
N LYS A 45 -30.65 1.62 -24.38
CA LYS A 45 -29.64 1.07 -23.48
C LYS A 45 -28.54 2.09 -23.18
N ASP A 46 -28.04 2.81 -24.19
CA ASP A 46 -27.03 3.85 -24.06
C ASP A 46 -27.55 5.07 -23.30
N VAL A 47 -28.78 5.49 -23.56
CA VAL A 47 -29.44 6.60 -22.83
C VAL A 47 -29.64 6.25 -21.36
N ASN A 48 -29.96 4.98 -21.03
CA ASN A 48 -30.12 4.48 -19.66
C ASN A 48 -28.79 4.15 -18.97
N GLY A 49 -27.68 4.08 -19.70
CA GLY A 49 -26.36 3.78 -19.16
C GLY A 49 -25.96 4.71 -18.03
N LYS A 50 -25.15 4.22 -17.12
CA LYS A 50 -24.60 5.00 -16.00
C LYS A 50 -23.84 6.22 -16.53
N LYS A 51 -24.22 7.43 -16.11
CA LYS A 51 -23.59 8.69 -16.55
C LYS A 51 -22.58 9.24 -15.52
N TYR A 52 -22.22 8.45 -14.53
CA TYR A 52 -21.16 8.74 -13.59
C TYR A 52 -20.17 7.58 -13.60
N GLY A 53 -18.90 7.91 -13.73
CA GLY A 53 -17.81 6.95 -13.83
C GLY A 53 -16.95 7.23 -15.06
N LEU A 54 -16.05 6.30 -15.33
CA LEU A 54 -15.15 6.38 -16.48
C LEU A 54 -15.93 6.08 -17.77
N VAL A 55 -15.95 7.06 -18.68
CA VAL A 55 -16.49 6.91 -20.04
C VAL A 55 -15.34 7.17 -21.00
N PHE A 56 -15.06 6.24 -21.90
CA PHE A 56 -13.97 6.32 -22.88
C PHE A 56 -14.38 5.55 -24.15
N GLU A 57 -13.72 5.84 -25.27
CA GLU A 57 -13.87 5.05 -26.48
C GLU A 57 -13.09 3.74 -26.35
N GLU A 58 -13.77 2.63 -26.56
CA GLU A 58 -13.17 1.31 -26.50
C GLU A 58 -12.35 1.04 -27.77
N HIS A 59 -11.09 0.66 -27.60
CA HIS A 59 -10.20 0.27 -28.69
C HIS A 59 -9.84 -1.21 -28.56
N ARG A 60 -9.72 -1.90 -29.71
CA ARG A 60 -9.22 -3.28 -29.77
C ARG A 60 -7.73 -3.28 -30.06
N GLU A 61 -7.02 -4.23 -29.47
CA GLU A 61 -5.63 -4.53 -29.78
C GLU A 61 -5.55 -5.69 -30.79
N GLU A 62 -4.50 -5.78 -31.60
CA GLU A 62 -4.26 -6.89 -32.52
C GLU A 62 -4.32 -8.26 -31.79
N ILE A 63 -3.78 -8.31 -30.57
CA ILE A 63 -3.84 -9.52 -29.73
C ILE A 63 -5.29 -9.97 -29.43
N ASP A 64 -6.26 -9.08 -29.37
CA ASP A 64 -7.67 -9.45 -29.17
C ASP A 64 -8.19 -10.29 -30.34
N GLU A 65 -7.81 -9.94 -31.57
CA GLU A 65 -8.24 -10.68 -32.79
C GLU A 65 -7.60 -12.07 -32.80
N VAL A 66 -6.35 -12.18 -32.40
CA VAL A 66 -5.67 -13.47 -32.28
C VAL A 66 -6.34 -14.33 -31.22
N LEU A 67 -6.69 -13.76 -30.07
CA LEU A 67 -7.28 -14.49 -28.94
C LEU A 67 -8.76 -14.84 -29.15
N ASP A 68 -9.48 -14.20 -30.11
CA ASP A 68 -10.81 -14.58 -30.49
C ASP A 68 -10.83 -15.91 -31.28
N THR A 69 -9.74 -16.22 -31.98
CA THR A 69 -9.65 -17.38 -32.87
C THR A 69 -8.67 -18.44 -32.40
N HIS A 70 -7.71 -18.08 -31.54
CA HIS A 70 -6.66 -18.97 -31.06
C HIS A 70 -6.64 -19.04 -29.54
N THR A 71 -6.32 -20.21 -29.00
CA THR A 71 -6.10 -20.41 -27.56
C THR A 71 -4.61 -20.39 -27.28
N PRO A 72 -4.13 -19.52 -26.38
CA PRO A 72 -2.73 -19.50 -25.99
C PRO A 72 -2.35 -20.79 -25.27
N VAL A 73 -1.12 -21.25 -25.51
CA VAL A 73 -0.53 -22.42 -24.84
C VAL A 73 0.86 -22.07 -24.30
N LEU A 74 1.30 -22.76 -23.26
CA LEU A 74 2.67 -22.64 -22.75
C LEU A 74 3.54 -23.70 -23.42
N THR A 75 4.75 -23.28 -23.78
CA THR A 75 5.84 -24.18 -24.18
C THR A 75 6.96 -24.04 -23.17
N GLU A 76 7.46 -25.17 -22.69
CA GLU A 76 8.56 -25.18 -21.71
C GLU A 76 9.90 -24.91 -22.42
N GLU A 77 10.68 -23.97 -21.90
CA GLU A 77 12.06 -23.70 -22.27
C GLU A 77 12.99 -24.47 -21.31
N ALA A 78 13.15 -25.76 -21.54
CA ALA A 78 13.87 -26.68 -20.67
C ALA A 78 15.31 -26.25 -20.35
N ASP A 79 15.99 -25.57 -21.30
CA ASP A 79 17.37 -25.08 -21.14
C ASP A 79 17.46 -23.92 -20.11
N LEU A 80 16.36 -23.31 -19.78
CA LEU A 80 16.28 -22.20 -18.80
C LEU A 80 15.74 -22.67 -17.43
N PHE A 81 15.40 -23.94 -17.30
CA PHE A 81 14.91 -24.51 -16.05
C PHE A 81 16.02 -24.59 -15.01
N ILE A 82 15.77 -24.06 -13.81
CA ILE A 82 16.69 -24.14 -12.66
C ILE A 82 15.99 -24.90 -11.56
N ASP A 83 16.47 -26.10 -11.25
CA ASP A 83 15.95 -26.91 -10.15
C ASP A 83 16.60 -26.52 -8.82
N HIS A 84 15.79 -26.04 -7.89
CA HIS A 84 16.19 -25.73 -6.53
C HIS A 84 15.65 -26.73 -5.49
N GLY A 85 14.98 -27.79 -5.93
CA GLY A 85 14.37 -28.80 -5.04
C GLY A 85 13.22 -28.26 -4.17
N GLY A 86 12.66 -27.09 -4.49
CA GLY A 86 11.66 -26.41 -3.71
C GLY A 86 10.47 -25.93 -4.54
N GLN A 87 9.88 -24.80 -4.11
CA GLN A 87 8.74 -24.19 -4.79
C GLN A 87 9.13 -23.69 -6.19
N MET A 88 8.22 -23.85 -7.15
CA MET A 88 8.43 -23.38 -8.52
C MET A 88 8.02 -21.90 -8.67
N ASN A 89 8.92 -21.13 -9.27
CA ASN A 89 8.65 -19.81 -9.78
C ASN A 89 8.52 -19.84 -11.30
N PHE A 90 7.72 -18.95 -11.88
CA PHE A 90 7.46 -18.96 -13.32
C PHE A 90 7.83 -17.63 -13.96
N LEU A 91 8.52 -17.73 -15.09
CA LEU A 91 8.72 -16.62 -16.02
C LEU A 91 8.03 -16.98 -17.34
N LEU A 92 6.98 -16.25 -17.70
CA LEU A 92 6.21 -16.39 -18.92
C LEU A 92 6.66 -15.34 -19.93
N GLU A 93 7.23 -15.78 -21.05
CA GLU A 93 7.61 -14.90 -22.15
C GLU A 93 6.50 -14.86 -23.21
N GLY A 94 5.99 -13.66 -23.53
CA GLY A 94 4.96 -13.46 -24.51
C GLY A 94 4.08 -12.24 -24.18
N ASP A 95 2.98 -12.07 -24.92
CA ASP A 95 1.99 -11.04 -24.64
C ASP A 95 1.32 -11.29 -23.28
N ASN A 96 1.24 -10.25 -22.44
CA ASN A 96 0.73 -10.39 -21.10
C ASN A 96 -0.79 -10.62 -21.01
N LEU A 97 -1.59 -10.18 -22.01
CA LEU A 97 -3.02 -10.49 -22.07
C LEU A 97 -3.24 -11.97 -22.37
N ALA A 98 -2.43 -12.54 -23.28
CA ALA A 98 -2.44 -13.98 -23.56
C ALA A 98 -2.01 -14.79 -22.33
N ALA A 99 -0.93 -14.39 -21.64
CA ALA A 99 -0.47 -15.01 -20.40
C ALA A 99 -1.53 -14.95 -19.29
N LEU A 100 -2.19 -13.80 -19.11
CA LEU A 100 -3.26 -13.64 -18.12
C LEU A 100 -4.48 -14.53 -18.44
N LYS A 101 -4.88 -14.66 -19.70
CA LYS A 101 -5.98 -15.58 -20.10
C LYS A 101 -5.62 -17.05 -19.81
N LEU A 102 -4.37 -17.43 -19.93
CA LEU A 102 -3.86 -18.75 -19.52
C LEU A 102 -3.93 -18.93 -18.01
N LEU A 103 -3.40 -17.97 -17.27
CA LEU A 103 -3.40 -17.99 -15.81
C LEU A 103 -4.82 -17.99 -15.25
N GLU A 104 -5.78 -17.33 -15.90
CA GLU A 104 -7.18 -17.34 -15.46
C GLU A 104 -7.77 -18.77 -15.42
N LYS A 105 -7.34 -19.67 -16.30
CA LYS A 105 -7.78 -21.07 -16.29
C LYS A 105 -7.17 -21.90 -15.16
N THR A 106 -5.97 -21.55 -14.71
CA THR A 106 -5.16 -22.36 -13.78
C THR A 106 -5.01 -21.74 -12.39
N HIS A 107 -5.02 -20.40 -12.32
CA HIS A 107 -4.69 -19.64 -11.10
C HIS A 107 -5.82 -18.70 -10.63
N ARG A 108 -7.04 -18.91 -11.07
CA ARG A 108 -8.19 -18.11 -10.60
C ARG A 108 -8.34 -18.22 -9.08
N GLY A 109 -8.33 -17.08 -8.40
CA GLY A 109 -8.45 -17.01 -6.94
C GLY A 109 -7.24 -17.55 -6.17
N LYS A 110 -6.03 -17.59 -6.77
CA LYS A 110 -4.83 -18.14 -6.15
C LYS A 110 -3.68 -17.14 -5.95
N ILE A 111 -3.81 -15.92 -6.44
CA ILE A 111 -2.78 -14.88 -6.33
C ILE A 111 -3.08 -14.01 -5.11
N ASP A 112 -2.11 -13.83 -4.23
CA ASP A 112 -2.28 -13.06 -3.01
C ASP A 112 -1.86 -11.61 -3.17
N LEU A 113 -0.80 -11.35 -3.94
CA LEU A 113 -0.30 -10.04 -4.20
C LEU A 113 0.00 -9.85 -5.69
N ILE A 114 -0.52 -8.79 -6.28
CA ILE A 114 -0.14 -8.34 -7.61
C ILE A 114 0.61 -7.03 -7.46
N TYR A 115 1.81 -6.94 -8.04
CA TYR A 115 2.51 -5.70 -8.29
C TYR A 115 2.72 -5.54 -9.78
N ILE A 116 2.42 -4.36 -10.32
CA ILE A 116 2.65 -4.05 -11.73
C ILE A 116 3.17 -2.62 -11.91
N ASP A 117 4.01 -2.48 -12.93
CA ASP A 117 4.55 -1.22 -13.42
C ASP A 117 4.22 -1.07 -14.93
N PRO A 118 2.94 -0.72 -15.26
CA PRO A 118 2.50 -0.63 -16.66
C PRO A 118 3.15 0.56 -17.38
N PRO A 119 3.10 0.64 -18.71
CA PRO A 119 3.55 1.80 -19.43
C PRO A 119 2.81 3.06 -18.99
N TYR A 120 3.53 4.18 -18.82
CA TYR A 120 3.00 5.42 -18.23
C TYR A 120 2.30 6.34 -19.23
N ASN A 121 2.33 5.98 -20.52
CA ASN A 121 1.73 6.75 -21.60
C ASN A 121 2.27 8.21 -21.66
N THR A 122 3.59 8.36 -21.51
CA THR A 122 4.24 9.68 -21.47
C THR A 122 4.38 10.32 -22.84
N GLY A 123 4.21 9.54 -23.92
CA GLY A 123 4.49 9.93 -25.29
C GLY A 123 5.98 9.85 -25.68
N ASN A 124 6.85 9.39 -24.77
CA ASN A 124 8.29 9.23 -25.01
C ASN A 124 8.63 7.79 -25.42
N GLN A 125 7.84 7.20 -26.33
CA GLN A 125 8.02 5.82 -26.81
C GLN A 125 7.97 4.77 -25.68
N ASP A 126 7.15 5.00 -24.70
CA ASP A 126 6.95 4.12 -23.53
C ASP A 126 5.65 3.30 -23.59
N PHE A 127 4.76 3.61 -24.53
CA PHE A 127 3.53 2.86 -24.74
C PHE A 127 3.34 2.52 -26.22
N ILE A 128 3.25 1.23 -26.53
CA ILE A 128 2.98 0.69 -27.84
C ILE A 128 1.53 0.19 -27.88
N TYR A 129 0.80 0.60 -28.90
CA TYR A 129 -0.54 0.12 -29.19
C TYR A 129 -0.64 -0.19 -30.68
N ASP A 130 -1.02 -1.42 -31.05
CA ASP A 130 -1.04 -1.90 -32.45
C ASP A 130 0.29 -1.60 -33.20
N ASP A 131 1.42 -2.09 -32.65
CA ASP A 131 2.77 -1.93 -33.17
C ASP A 131 3.28 -0.48 -33.37
N CYS A 132 2.49 0.51 -32.96
CA CYS A 132 2.83 1.92 -33.02
C CYS A 132 2.99 2.54 -31.64
N TYR A 133 4.04 3.37 -31.47
CA TYR A 133 4.14 4.21 -30.27
C TYR A 133 3.01 5.25 -30.26
N VAL A 134 2.34 5.36 -29.11
CA VAL A 134 1.29 6.36 -28.92
C VAL A 134 1.94 7.71 -28.61
N ASP A 135 1.63 8.71 -29.45
CA ASP A 135 2.16 10.07 -29.35
C ASP A 135 1.35 10.93 -28.36
N THR A 136 1.95 12.01 -27.89
CA THR A 136 1.28 13.03 -27.06
C THR A 136 0.16 13.76 -27.81
N GLU A 137 0.28 13.88 -29.13
CA GLU A 137 -0.72 14.53 -30.01
C GLU A 137 -1.91 13.61 -30.36
N ASP A 138 -1.83 12.33 -30.00
CA ASP A 138 -2.96 11.40 -30.23
C ASP A 138 -4.11 11.75 -29.29
N GLY A 139 -5.21 12.23 -29.87
CA GLY A 139 -6.42 12.62 -29.14
C GLY A 139 -7.10 11.45 -28.38
N PHE A 140 -6.78 10.20 -28.74
CA PHE A 140 -7.34 8.99 -28.14
C PHE A 140 -6.33 8.26 -27.23
N ARG A 141 -5.17 8.84 -26.95
CA ARG A 141 -4.09 8.17 -26.19
C ARG A 141 -4.57 7.62 -24.84
N HIS A 142 -5.37 8.38 -24.11
CA HIS A 142 -5.94 7.95 -22.82
C HIS A 142 -6.95 6.82 -22.99
N SER A 143 -7.82 6.89 -24.00
CA SER A 143 -8.81 5.86 -24.31
C SER A 143 -8.14 4.54 -24.72
N LYS A 144 -7.08 4.62 -25.55
CA LYS A 144 -6.25 3.45 -25.92
C LYS A 144 -5.61 2.82 -24.70
N TRP A 145 -5.00 3.65 -23.85
CA TRP A 145 -4.37 3.17 -22.62
C TRP A 145 -5.37 2.53 -21.65
N ILE A 146 -6.55 3.12 -21.49
CA ILE A 146 -7.62 2.56 -20.65
C ILE A 146 -8.10 1.23 -21.23
N SER A 147 -8.30 1.15 -22.56
CA SER A 147 -8.71 -0.08 -23.25
C SER A 147 -7.68 -1.21 -23.06
N PHE A 148 -6.39 -0.87 -23.12
CA PHE A 148 -5.30 -1.78 -22.86
C PHE A 148 -5.32 -2.29 -21.40
N MET A 149 -5.51 -1.40 -20.43
CA MET A 149 -5.43 -1.73 -19.01
C MET A 149 -6.68 -2.45 -18.48
N ILE A 150 -7.90 -2.09 -18.93
CA ILE A 150 -9.14 -2.65 -18.38
C ILE A 150 -9.23 -4.16 -18.58
N LYS A 151 -8.79 -4.67 -19.72
CA LYS A 151 -8.80 -6.11 -20.04
C LYS A 151 -7.90 -6.87 -19.08
N ARG A 152 -6.68 -6.36 -18.88
CA ARG A 152 -5.65 -6.95 -18.02
C ARG A 152 -6.03 -6.88 -16.54
N LEU A 153 -6.50 -5.74 -16.06
CA LEU A 153 -6.94 -5.57 -14.67
C LEU A 153 -8.19 -6.37 -14.33
N SER A 154 -9.10 -6.56 -15.28
CA SER A 154 -10.30 -7.40 -15.08
C SER A 154 -9.92 -8.86 -14.85
N ILE A 155 -8.99 -9.40 -15.64
CA ILE A 155 -8.48 -10.75 -15.42
C ILE A 155 -7.65 -10.80 -14.12
N ALA A 156 -6.77 -9.83 -13.88
CA ALA A 156 -5.96 -9.75 -12.66
C ALA A 156 -6.84 -9.81 -11.40
N ARG A 157 -7.98 -9.11 -11.38
CA ARG A 157 -8.95 -9.20 -10.29
C ARG A 157 -9.49 -10.62 -10.10
N SER A 158 -9.74 -11.35 -11.19
CA SER A 158 -10.23 -12.74 -11.11
C SER A 158 -9.18 -13.71 -10.54
N LEU A 159 -7.89 -13.40 -10.77
CA LEU A 159 -6.76 -14.19 -10.26
C LEU A 159 -6.53 -14.00 -8.76
N LEU A 160 -6.83 -12.82 -8.20
CA LEU A 160 -6.64 -12.55 -6.78
C LEU A 160 -7.48 -13.46 -5.89
N THR A 161 -6.89 -13.89 -4.77
CA THR A 161 -7.64 -14.48 -3.63
C THR A 161 -8.60 -13.45 -3.05
N GLU A 162 -9.58 -13.86 -2.25
CA GLU A 162 -10.49 -12.91 -1.59
C GLU A 162 -9.78 -11.98 -0.61
N LYS A 163 -8.59 -12.35 -0.13
CA LYS A 163 -7.72 -11.55 0.72
C LYS A 163 -6.67 -10.77 -0.09
N GLY A 164 -6.63 -10.98 -1.40
CA GLY A 164 -5.58 -10.48 -2.27
C GLY A 164 -5.60 -8.97 -2.47
N VAL A 165 -4.44 -8.43 -2.81
CA VAL A 165 -4.21 -6.99 -3.02
C VAL A 165 -3.44 -6.74 -4.29
N VAL A 166 -3.68 -5.57 -4.90
CA VAL A 166 -2.94 -5.12 -6.08
C VAL A 166 -2.29 -3.76 -5.81
N PHE A 167 -1.02 -3.65 -6.20
CA PHE A 167 -0.22 -2.44 -6.21
C PHE A 167 0.10 -2.08 -7.65
N ILE A 168 -0.28 -0.90 -8.10
CA ILE A 168 -0.10 -0.43 -9.48
C ILE A 168 0.72 0.83 -9.47
N GLN A 169 1.94 0.77 -9.94
CA GLN A 169 2.81 1.93 -10.05
C GLN A 169 2.50 2.72 -11.32
N ILE A 170 2.50 4.04 -11.23
CA ILE A 170 2.12 4.93 -12.34
C ILE A 170 2.70 6.34 -12.14
N SER A 171 2.85 7.08 -13.25
CA SER A 171 3.12 8.52 -13.19
C SER A 171 1.84 9.34 -13.02
N ASP A 172 2.00 10.65 -12.84
CA ASP A 172 0.90 11.61 -12.74
C ASP A 172 0.04 11.73 -14.03
N ILE A 173 0.55 11.23 -15.16
CA ILE A 173 -0.11 11.35 -16.47
C ILE A 173 -1.41 10.55 -16.52
N GLU A 174 -1.35 9.29 -16.09
CA GLU A 174 -2.51 8.39 -16.11
C GLU A 174 -3.08 8.08 -14.71
N LEU A 175 -2.58 8.76 -13.65
CA LEU A 175 -3.01 8.51 -12.28
C LEU A 175 -4.53 8.67 -12.08
N ALA A 176 -5.12 9.72 -12.64
CA ALA A 176 -6.54 10.01 -12.50
C ALA A 176 -7.38 8.97 -13.27
N GLN A 177 -6.98 8.64 -14.50
CA GLN A 177 -7.63 7.65 -15.35
C GLN A 177 -7.55 6.27 -14.72
N LEU A 178 -6.37 5.88 -14.24
CA LEU A 178 -6.15 4.61 -13.55
C LEU A 178 -7.00 4.50 -12.28
N ARG A 179 -7.14 5.58 -11.51
CA ARG A 179 -7.98 5.58 -10.31
C ARG A 179 -9.43 5.27 -10.66
N LEU A 180 -10.01 5.96 -11.65
CA LEU A 180 -11.38 5.73 -12.09
C LEU A 180 -11.57 4.33 -12.70
N LEU A 181 -10.57 3.86 -13.44
CA LEU A 181 -10.56 2.52 -13.99
C LEU A 181 -10.57 1.45 -12.89
N CYS A 182 -9.71 1.60 -11.88
CA CYS A 182 -9.65 0.69 -10.74
C CYS A 182 -10.93 0.73 -9.89
N ASP A 183 -11.55 1.90 -9.71
CA ASP A 183 -12.87 2.00 -9.06
C ASP A 183 -13.94 1.22 -9.82
N THR A 184 -13.85 1.19 -11.16
CA THR A 184 -14.76 0.41 -12.02
C THR A 184 -14.47 -1.09 -11.92
N VAL A 185 -13.20 -1.50 -11.95
CA VAL A 185 -12.78 -2.90 -11.96
C VAL A 185 -12.87 -3.52 -10.56
N PHE A 186 -12.29 -2.91 -9.55
CA PHE A 186 -12.19 -3.46 -8.18
C PHE A 186 -13.34 -3.03 -7.29
N GLY A 187 -13.96 -1.88 -7.58
CA GLY A 187 -14.97 -1.23 -6.74
C GLY A 187 -14.35 -0.15 -5.84
N GLU A 188 -14.99 1.02 -5.76
CA GLU A 188 -14.54 2.16 -4.96
C GLU A 188 -14.32 1.80 -3.47
N GLY A 189 -15.19 0.95 -2.90
CA GLY A 189 -15.09 0.50 -1.51
C GLY A 189 -13.87 -0.37 -1.20
N ASN A 190 -13.15 -0.84 -2.21
CA ASN A 190 -11.93 -1.65 -2.08
C ASN A 190 -10.64 -0.85 -2.28
N PHE A 191 -10.75 0.45 -2.48
CA PHE A 191 -9.60 1.35 -2.52
C PHE A 191 -8.94 1.45 -1.13
N LEU A 192 -7.61 1.31 -1.10
CA LEU A 192 -6.82 1.44 0.12
C LEU A 192 -6.10 2.77 0.20
N ASN A 193 -5.11 2.99 -0.69
CA ASN A 193 -4.26 4.18 -0.65
C ASN A 193 -3.72 4.57 -2.02
N ILE A 194 -3.28 5.83 -2.12
CA ILE A 194 -2.27 6.27 -3.08
C ILE A 194 -0.99 6.54 -2.29
N ILE A 195 0.10 5.88 -2.68
CA ILE A 195 1.41 6.08 -2.10
C ILE A 195 2.22 6.94 -3.06
N SER A 196 2.77 8.06 -2.60
CA SER A 196 3.68 8.91 -3.36
C SER A 196 5.12 8.44 -3.12
N VAL A 197 5.80 7.99 -4.18
CA VAL A 197 7.16 7.48 -4.11
C VAL A 197 8.10 8.52 -4.73
N ASN A 198 8.97 9.10 -3.93
CA ASN A 198 9.99 10.03 -4.41
C ASN A 198 11.13 9.25 -5.06
N MET A 199 11.25 9.37 -6.40
CA MET A 199 12.17 8.61 -7.23
C MET A 199 13.24 9.49 -7.88
N LYS A 200 13.25 10.80 -7.65
CA LYS A 200 14.21 11.72 -8.30
C LYS A 200 14.74 12.75 -7.31
N ASN A 201 16.05 12.86 -7.26
CA ASN A 201 16.69 13.98 -6.58
C ASN A 201 16.65 15.20 -7.51
N ILE A 202 15.94 16.26 -7.13
CA ILE A 202 15.83 17.51 -7.89
C ILE A 202 16.87 18.56 -7.49
N ALA A 203 17.70 18.26 -6.47
CA ALA A 203 18.79 19.15 -6.04
C ALA A 203 20.01 18.94 -6.93
N GLY A 204 20.38 19.93 -7.71
CA GLY A 204 21.61 19.92 -8.51
C GLY A 204 21.62 20.92 -9.65
N ALA A 205 22.82 21.37 -10.06
CA ALA A 205 23.04 22.37 -11.11
C ALA A 205 22.65 21.90 -12.52
N SER A 206 22.47 20.61 -12.75
CA SER A 206 22.12 20.03 -14.06
C SER A 206 20.62 20.00 -14.36
N GLY A 207 19.80 20.63 -13.55
CA GLY A 207 18.36 20.71 -13.75
C GLY A 207 17.93 21.90 -14.62
N GLY A 208 18.69 22.23 -15.64
CA GLY A 208 18.37 23.28 -16.59
C GLY A 208 17.24 22.85 -17.51
N GLY A 209 16.11 23.40 -17.33
CA GLY A 209 14.92 23.38 -18.16
C GLY A 209 13.91 24.23 -17.45
N GLU A 210 13.86 25.48 -17.82
CA GLU A 210 12.81 26.39 -17.36
C GLU A 210 11.50 26.05 -18.06
N ASP A 211 10.84 24.97 -17.60
CA ASP A 211 9.43 24.77 -17.88
C ASP A 211 8.62 25.59 -16.86
N LYS A 212 7.46 26.05 -17.25
CA LYS A 212 6.49 26.72 -16.37
C LYS A 212 5.94 25.80 -15.27
N ARG A 213 6.24 24.52 -15.34
CA ARG A 213 5.78 23.46 -14.41
C ARG A 213 6.81 23.18 -13.33
N PHE A 214 6.36 22.75 -12.17
CA PHE A 214 7.24 22.22 -11.13
C PHE A 214 7.91 20.93 -11.63
N LYS A 215 9.14 20.68 -11.20
CA LYS A 215 9.87 19.43 -11.51
C LYS A 215 9.16 18.24 -10.89
N LYS A 216 8.97 17.21 -11.70
CA LYS A 216 8.40 15.93 -11.24
C LYS A 216 9.46 15.10 -10.53
N ASN A 217 9.21 14.71 -9.31
CA ASN A 217 10.09 13.86 -8.52
C ASN A 217 9.40 12.60 -8.00
N CYS A 218 8.07 12.56 -8.00
CA CYS A 218 7.30 11.42 -7.50
C CYS A 218 6.66 10.61 -8.62
N GLU A 219 6.58 9.31 -8.36
CA GLU A 219 5.68 8.37 -8.98
C GLU A 219 4.63 7.96 -7.93
N TYR A 220 3.59 7.26 -8.35
CA TYR A 220 2.48 6.91 -7.47
C TYR A 220 2.22 5.40 -7.52
N ILE A 221 1.82 4.83 -6.38
CA ILE A 221 1.36 3.45 -6.33
C ILE A 221 -0.10 3.48 -5.85
N LEU A 222 -1.01 3.04 -6.70
CA LEU A 222 -2.40 2.80 -6.32
C LEU A 222 -2.53 1.42 -5.69
N VAL A 223 -3.26 1.36 -4.58
CA VAL A 223 -3.45 0.11 -3.84
C VAL A 223 -4.93 -0.19 -3.68
N TYR A 224 -5.33 -1.38 -4.15
CA TYR A 224 -6.70 -1.90 -4.02
C TYR A 224 -6.70 -3.30 -3.44
N ALA A 225 -7.65 -3.60 -2.56
CA ALA A 225 -7.98 -4.96 -2.18
C ALA A 225 -8.93 -5.58 -3.20
N LYS A 226 -8.96 -6.90 -3.33
CA LYS A 226 -10.07 -7.59 -3.99
C LYS A 226 -11.34 -7.47 -3.16
N ASN A 227 -11.23 -7.65 -1.85
CA ASN A 227 -12.31 -7.48 -0.88
C ASN A 227 -11.77 -6.88 0.42
N TYR A 228 -12.02 -5.59 0.64
CA TYR A 228 -11.53 -4.85 1.81
C TYR A 228 -11.91 -5.50 3.14
N SER A 229 -13.12 -6.08 3.21
CA SER A 229 -13.62 -6.69 4.46
C SER A 229 -12.90 -7.98 4.85
N LEU A 230 -12.28 -8.65 3.90
CA LEU A 230 -11.60 -9.94 4.10
C LEU A 230 -10.07 -9.82 4.07
N MET A 231 -9.52 -8.68 3.60
CA MET A 231 -8.08 -8.50 3.55
C MET A 231 -7.48 -8.49 4.96
N PRO A 232 -6.29 -9.07 5.15
CA PRO A 232 -5.59 -9.01 6.43
C PRO A 232 -5.06 -7.59 6.69
N LEU A 233 -4.78 -7.28 7.96
CA LEU A 233 -4.04 -6.07 8.29
C LEU A 233 -2.62 -6.17 7.74
N PHE A 234 -2.18 -5.15 7.03
CA PHE A 234 -0.80 -5.06 6.60
C PHE A 234 0.17 -5.00 7.78
N ASN A 235 1.33 -5.59 7.59
CA ASN A 235 2.48 -5.31 8.45
C ASN A 235 2.78 -3.81 8.36
N GLY A 236 3.04 -3.16 9.50
CA GLY A 236 3.36 -1.73 9.50
C GLY A 236 4.66 -1.47 8.73
N PRO A 237 4.68 -0.57 7.74
CA PRO A 237 5.91 -0.18 7.08
C PRO A 237 6.73 0.70 8.03
N TYR A 238 7.58 0.11 8.83
CA TYR A 238 8.45 0.84 9.75
C TYR A 238 9.79 1.18 9.10
N GLU A 239 10.27 2.38 9.41
CA GLU A 239 11.66 2.78 9.24
C GLU A 239 12.37 2.66 10.58
N TYR A 240 13.48 1.93 10.59
CA TYR A 240 14.27 1.70 11.77
C TYR A 240 15.48 2.63 11.79
N ARG A 241 15.57 3.47 12.82
CA ARG A 241 16.72 4.35 13.02
C ARG A 241 17.32 4.07 14.39
N GLU A 242 18.63 3.87 14.43
CA GLU A 242 19.34 3.63 15.70
C GLU A 242 19.03 4.76 16.68
N ILE A 243 18.61 4.39 17.91
CA ILE A 243 17.98 5.33 18.86
C ILE A 243 18.93 6.46 19.27
N TYR A 244 20.22 6.17 19.47
CA TYR A 244 21.17 7.17 19.91
C TYR A 244 21.51 8.16 18.78
N SER A 245 21.60 7.70 17.56
CA SER A 245 21.71 8.59 16.38
C SER A 245 20.52 9.55 16.26
N VAL A 246 19.30 9.09 16.59
CA VAL A 246 18.13 9.96 16.65
C VAL A 246 18.25 10.99 17.76
N VAL A 247 18.73 10.63 18.95
CA VAL A 247 18.97 11.56 20.06
C VAL A 247 19.98 12.64 19.66
N GLU A 248 21.08 12.26 19.01
CA GLU A 248 22.11 13.20 18.53
C GLU A 248 21.56 14.13 17.44
N GLN A 249 20.79 13.59 16.50
CA GLN A 249 20.14 14.40 15.47
C GLN A 249 19.20 15.46 16.09
N TYR A 250 18.35 15.06 17.07
CA TYR A 250 17.47 16.01 17.75
C TYR A 250 18.25 17.13 18.45
N ARG A 251 19.41 16.83 19.04
CA ARG A 251 20.30 17.84 19.62
C ARG A 251 20.90 18.76 18.59
N ALA A 252 21.39 18.21 17.49
CA ALA A 252 21.96 19.00 16.39
C ALA A 252 20.94 19.96 15.76
N GLU A 253 19.69 19.53 15.72
CA GLU A 253 18.57 20.33 15.19
C GLU A 253 17.92 21.25 16.24
N ASN A 254 18.44 21.33 17.47
CA ASN A 254 17.85 22.03 18.62
C ASN A 254 16.39 21.61 18.91
N LYS A 255 16.03 20.36 18.63
CA LYS A 255 14.75 19.76 18.96
C LYS A 255 14.79 19.11 20.34
N ASN A 256 13.67 19.15 21.07
CA ASN A 256 13.57 18.50 22.37
C ASN A 256 13.39 17.00 22.22
N TRP A 257 14.30 16.23 22.84
CA TRP A 257 14.13 14.81 23.06
C TRP A 257 13.47 14.57 24.42
N HIS A 258 12.33 13.91 24.46
CA HIS A 258 11.48 13.84 25.66
C HIS A 258 11.69 12.57 26.51
N TYR A 259 12.26 11.52 25.93
CA TYR A 259 12.51 10.25 26.62
C TYR A 259 13.78 10.33 27.47
N THR A 260 13.68 11.01 28.61
CA THR A 260 14.82 11.32 29.48
C THR A 260 14.68 10.80 30.91
N SER A 261 13.59 10.12 31.23
CA SER A 261 13.29 9.53 32.53
C SER A 261 13.35 8.01 32.47
N VAL A 262 13.96 7.39 33.48
CA VAL A 262 14.11 5.93 33.60
C VAL A 262 13.39 5.46 34.87
N LEU A 263 12.49 4.48 34.75
CA LEU A 263 11.91 3.77 35.87
C LEU A 263 12.89 2.67 36.32
N VAL A 264 13.82 3.02 37.18
CA VAL A 264 14.89 2.10 37.65
C VAL A 264 14.31 0.99 38.52
N GLN A 265 13.32 1.33 39.34
CA GLN A 265 12.63 0.36 40.18
C GLN A 265 11.11 0.60 40.09
N ARG A 266 10.36 -0.46 39.74
CA ARG A 266 8.90 -0.38 39.59
C ARG A 266 8.13 -0.16 40.88
N GLY A 267 8.75 -0.44 42.02
CA GLY A 267 8.15 -0.39 43.35
C GLY A 267 7.17 -1.54 43.62
N GLU A 268 6.81 -1.67 44.88
CA GLU A 268 5.83 -2.66 45.35
C GLU A 268 4.43 -2.25 44.90
N LYS A 269 3.69 -3.21 44.37
CA LYS A 269 2.34 -3.01 43.86
C LYS A 269 1.32 -3.26 44.96
N GLU A 270 0.64 -2.20 45.38
CA GLU A 270 -0.39 -2.28 46.42
C GLU A 270 -1.71 -1.73 45.90
N TYR A 271 -2.72 -2.58 45.91
CA TYR A 271 -4.08 -2.24 45.48
C TYR A 271 -4.71 -1.20 46.41
N PHE A 272 -5.33 -0.16 45.86
CA PHE A 272 -6.00 0.86 46.65
C PHE A 272 -7.46 1.12 46.26
N GLY A 273 -7.92 0.58 45.14
CA GLY A 273 -9.29 0.73 44.71
C GLY A 273 -9.51 0.42 43.22
N SER A 274 -10.73 0.59 42.77
CA SER A 274 -11.08 0.43 41.36
C SER A 274 -11.95 1.57 40.86
N THR A 275 -12.05 1.70 39.56
CA THR A 275 -13.00 2.54 38.84
C THR A 275 -13.46 1.79 37.58
N VAL A 276 -14.32 2.37 36.77
CA VAL A 276 -14.76 1.75 35.52
C VAL A 276 -14.42 2.59 34.32
N ASP A 277 -14.25 1.97 33.17
CA ASP A 277 -14.08 2.67 31.89
C ASP A 277 -15.41 3.23 31.35
N GLY A 278 -15.42 3.75 30.11
CA GLY A 278 -16.63 4.29 29.47
C GLY A 278 -17.73 3.25 29.19
N ASN A 279 -17.37 1.96 29.20
CA ASN A 279 -18.28 0.84 28.92
C ASN A 279 -18.70 0.10 30.20
N GLY A 280 -18.18 0.51 31.37
CA GLY A 280 -18.45 -0.14 32.65
C GLY A 280 -17.47 -1.24 33.04
N ASP A 281 -16.39 -1.47 32.26
CA ASP A 281 -15.38 -2.45 32.58
C ASP A 281 -14.46 -1.96 33.70
N GLU A 282 -14.06 -2.87 34.62
CA GLU A 282 -13.25 -2.55 35.78
C GLU A 282 -11.83 -2.09 35.40
N ILE A 283 -11.37 -1.01 36.04
CA ILE A 283 -10.00 -0.54 36.06
C ILE A 283 -9.48 -0.65 37.48
N ARG A 284 -8.52 -1.51 37.72
CA ARG A 284 -7.88 -1.68 39.05
C ARG A 284 -6.75 -0.69 39.22
N LEU A 285 -6.67 -0.07 40.41
CA LEU A 285 -5.72 0.99 40.70
C LEU A 285 -4.75 0.53 41.80
N TYR A 286 -3.47 0.82 41.58
CA TYR A 286 -2.37 0.42 42.46
C TYR A 286 -1.45 1.61 42.74
N ARG A 287 -1.02 1.79 43.98
CA ARG A 287 0.11 2.62 44.31
C ARG A 287 1.42 1.84 44.16
N ARG A 288 2.51 2.55 43.87
CA ARG A 288 3.82 1.98 43.67
C ARG A 288 4.79 2.46 44.74
N LYS A 289 4.78 1.75 45.87
CA LYS A 289 5.66 2.07 46.99
C LYS A 289 7.11 1.83 46.62
N ASN A 290 7.99 2.75 47.04
CA ASN A 290 9.41 2.66 46.74
C ASN A 290 9.79 2.59 45.26
N ALA A 291 8.91 3.07 44.37
CA ALA A 291 9.26 3.21 42.95
C ALA A 291 10.35 4.29 42.81
N ILE A 292 11.35 3.99 41.98
CA ILE A 292 12.47 4.91 41.77
C ILE A 292 12.52 5.32 40.30
N VAL A 293 12.40 6.62 40.09
CA VAL A 293 12.59 7.26 38.78
C VAL A 293 13.85 8.12 38.84
N LYS A 294 14.76 7.93 37.90
CA LYS A 294 15.97 8.74 37.72
C LYS A 294 15.97 9.36 36.31
N SER A 295 16.70 10.45 36.13
CA SER A 295 17.00 10.92 34.77
C SER A 295 18.04 10.00 34.12
N VAL A 296 18.07 9.95 32.78
CA VAL A 296 19.13 9.25 32.02
C VAL A 296 20.52 9.68 32.52
N ARG A 297 20.71 11.00 32.71
CA ARG A 297 21.98 11.54 33.23
C ARG A 297 22.33 11.00 34.62
N GLN A 298 21.37 10.85 35.51
CA GLN A 298 21.62 10.33 36.84
C GLN A 298 22.03 8.84 36.78
N VAL A 299 21.36 8.05 35.92
CA VAL A 299 21.73 6.64 35.71
C VAL A 299 23.15 6.51 35.17
N MET A 300 23.54 7.37 34.19
CA MET A 300 24.93 7.43 33.70
C MET A 300 25.96 7.61 34.83
N ILE A 301 25.68 8.54 35.74
CA ILE A 301 26.59 8.84 36.87
C ILE A 301 26.61 7.67 37.85
N ASP A 302 25.46 7.15 38.22
CA ASP A 302 25.34 6.12 39.26
C ASP A 302 25.98 4.79 38.81
N GLU A 303 25.93 4.47 37.52
CA GLU A 303 26.44 3.22 36.97
C GLU A 303 27.80 3.36 36.26
N GLY A 304 28.25 4.58 36.03
CA GLY A 304 29.52 4.83 35.34
C GLY A 304 29.51 4.41 33.85
N ILE A 305 28.34 4.47 33.20
CA ILE A 305 28.14 4.08 31.79
C ILE A 305 27.81 5.27 30.91
N SER A 306 28.02 5.11 29.60
CA SER A 306 27.68 6.15 28.62
C SER A 306 26.15 6.29 28.43
N GLU A 307 25.72 7.44 27.93
CA GLU A 307 24.32 7.69 27.62
C GLU A 307 23.75 6.66 26.63
N LYS A 308 24.52 6.30 25.63
CA LYS A 308 24.16 5.27 24.64
C LYS A 308 23.88 3.94 25.33
N GLU A 309 24.72 3.53 26.24
CA GLU A 309 24.54 2.29 27.02
C GLU A 309 23.30 2.36 27.92
N VAL A 310 22.96 3.52 28.49
CA VAL A 310 21.69 3.68 29.23
C VAL A 310 20.49 3.44 28.34
N TYR A 311 20.44 4.00 27.10
CA TYR A 311 19.36 3.77 26.17
C TYR A 311 19.23 2.29 25.78
N TYR A 312 20.33 1.59 25.58
CA TYR A 312 20.29 0.18 25.21
C TYR A 312 19.89 -0.72 26.38
N LYS A 313 20.43 -0.47 27.57
CA LYS A 313 20.16 -1.27 28.77
C LYS A 313 18.74 -1.05 29.31
N TYR A 314 18.28 0.20 29.31
CA TYR A 314 17.03 0.61 29.94
C TYR A 314 15.92 0.98 28.96
N GLY A 315 16.07 0.74 27.67
CA GLY A 315 15.13 1.19 26.62
C GLY A 315 13.66 0.90 26.91
N GLN A 316 13.35 -0.28 27.47
CA GLN A 316 12.00 -0.68 27.85
C GLN A 316 11.46 0.05 29.10
N TYR A 317 12.32 0.70 29.88
CA TYR A 317 12.01 1.41 31.12
C TYR A 317 12.20 2.93 31.00
N ILE A 318 12.67 3.41 29.87
CA ILE A 318 12.76 4.84 29.56
C ILE A 318 11.39 5.34 29.12
N PHE A 319 10.99 6.50 29.63
CA PHE A 319 9.69 7.08 29.34
C PHE A 319 9.69 8.60 29.27
N GLU A 320 8.66 9.13 28.63
CA GLU A 320 8.24 10.51 28.71
C GLU A 320 6.96 10.61 29.54
N ALA A 321 6.88 11.58 30.45
CA ALA A 321 5.66 11.85 31.19
C ALA A 321 4.75 12.82 30.44
N LYS A 322 3.66 12.29 29.82
CA LYS A 322 2.73 13.04 28.95
C LYS A 322 1.46 13.48 29.66
N ASP A 323 1.01 14.67 29.37
CA ASP A 323 -0.33 15.16 29.72
C ASP A 323 -1.37 14.63 28.71
N ALA A 324 -1.56 13.30 28.68
CA ALA A 324 -2.52 12.67 27.79
C ALA A 324 -3.96 13.05 28.18
N GLN A 325 -4.71 13.62 27.24
CA GLN A 325 -6.13 13.93 27.44
C GLN A 325 -6.97 12.67 27.16
N THR A 326 -7.05 11.77 28.14
CA THR A 326 -7.85 10.56 28.04
C THR A 326 -8.88 10.50 29.16
N SER A 327 -10.03 9.90 28.89
CA SER A 327 -11.07 9.65 29.89
C SER A 327 -10.56 8.79 31.06
N ILE A 328 -9.66 7.85 30.79
CA ILE A 328 -9.03 6.98 31.80
C ILE A 328 -8.18 7.83 32.76
N ARG A 329 -7.33 8.74 32.27
CA ARG A 329 -6.54 9.63 33.13
C ARG A 329 -7.40 10.44 34.10
N THR A 330 -8.50 11.00 33.61
CA THR A 330 -9.44 11.76 34.45
C THR A 330 -10.01 10.89 35.59
N ARG A 331 -10.35 9.62 35.29
CA ARG A 331 -10.84 8.65 36.29
C ARG A 331 -9.77 8.31 37.30
N VAL A 332 -8.50 8.12 36.89
CA VAL A 332 -7.37 7.88 37.78
C VAL A 332 -7.16 9.07 38.72
N ILE A 333 -7.20 10.32 38.22
CA ILE A 333 -7.11 11.53 39.03
C ILE A 333 -8.22 11.57 40.08
N ASN A 334 -9.47 11.30 39.68
CA ASN A 334 -10.61 11.31 40.60
C ASN A 334 -10.50 10.21 41.66
N ALA A 335 -10.13 9.01 41.26
CA ALA A 335 -9.93 7.89 42.19
C ALA A 335 -8.76 8.17 43.17
N LYS A 336 -7.64 8.70 42.69
CA LYS A 336 -6.51 9.09 43.54
C LYS A 336 -6.93 10.09 44.61
N LYS A 337 -7.76 11.07 44.26
CA LYS A 337 -8.38 12.03 45.20
C LYS A 337 -9.36 11.37 46.17
N GLN A 338 -10.25 10.53 45.66
CA GLN A 338 -11.28 9.83 46.46
C GLN A 338 -10.66 8.94 47.53
N TYR A 339 -9.60 8.24 47.21
CA TYR A 339 -8.89 7.33 48.11
C TYR A 339 -7.76 7.98 48.91
N GLY A 340 -7.53 9.29 48.75
CA GLY A 340 -6.50 10.05 49.47
C GLY A 340 -5.05 9.60 49.17
N ILE A 341 -4.79 9.17 47.95
CA ILE A 341 -3.49 8.67 47.54
C ILE A 341 -2.56 9.82 47.16
N THR A 342 -1.43 9.93 47.87
CA THR A 342 -0.40 10.98 47.65
C THR A 342 0.86 10.47 46.98
N ASP A 343 0.94 9.16 46.72
CA ASP A 343 2.08 8.55 46.05
C ASP A 343 2.38 9.20 44.71
N ASP A 344 3.64 9.48 44.39
CA ASP A 344 4.06 10.10 43.13
C ASP A 344 3.79 9.20 41.94
N ILE A 345 3.91 7.87 42.11
CA ILE A 345 3.69 6.90 41.05
C ILE A 345 2.54 5.98 41.41
N VAL A 346 1.57 5.89 40.50
CA VAL A 346 0.47 4.95 40.53
C VAL A 346 0.38 4.18 39.23
N SER A 347 -0.17 2.97 39.25
CA SER A 347 -0.45 2.21 38.04
C SER A 347 -1.88 1.73 38.01
N ILE A 348 -2.38 1.42 36.82
CA ILE A 348 -3.70 0.81 36.60
C ILE A 348 -3.56 -0.46 35.81
N GLU A 349 -4.48 -1.38 36.00
CA GLU A 349 -4.67 -2.56 35.13
C GLU A 349 -6.05 -2.55 34.55
N TYR A 350 -6.14 -2.74 33.26
CA TYR A 350 -7.39 -2.84 32.51
C TYR A 350 -7.18 -3.56 31.19
N ILE A 351 -8.27 -3.94 30.50
CA ILE A 351 -8.24 -4.57 29.17
C ILE A 351 -8.68 -3.54 28.13
N PRO A 352 -7.76 -2.98 27.31
CA PRO A 352 -8.10 -2.02 26.26
C PRO A 352 -9.02 -2.63 25.21
N LYS A 353 -10.04 -1.88 24.75
CA LYS A 353 -10.95 -2.28 23.67
C LYS A 353 -10.42 -1.93 22.28
N THR A 354 -9.42 -1.05 22.20
CA THR A 354 -8.84 -0.54 20.95
C THR A 354 -7.32 -0.41 21.09
N GLY A 355 -6.64 -0.23 19.96
CA GLY A 355 -5.20 -0.02 19.92
C GLY A 355 -4.38 -1.31 20.03
N LYS A 356 -3.05 -1.16 20.13
CA LYS A 356 -2.05 -2.24 20.11
C LYS A 356 -2.30 -3.34 21.15
N ASN A 357 -2.78 -2.97 22.34
CA ASN A 357 -2.99 -3.88 23.47
C ASN A 357 -4.47 -4.33 23.61
N ARG A 358 -5.26 -4.26 22.53
CA ARG A 358 -6.68 -4.66 22.54
C ARG A 358 -6.85 -6.09 23.02
N GLY A 359 -7.74 -6.26 24.01
CA GLY A 359 -8.11 -7.59 24.54
C GLY A 359 -7.09 -8.23 25.47
N VAL A 360 -5.95 -7.57 25.75
CA VAL A 360 -4.91 -8.08 26.63
C VAL A 360 -4.86 -7.24 27.90
N LEU A 361 -4.66 -7.89 29.08
CA LEU A 361 -4.48 -7.16 30.33
C LEU A 361 -3.25 -6.26 30.22
N TYR A 362 -3.46 -4.95 30.34
CA TYR A 362 -2.43 -3.94 30.15
C TYR A 362 -2.22 -3.12 31.41
N GLU A 363 -0.96 -2.93 31.81
CA GLU A 363 -0.60 -2.09 32.93
C GLU A 363 -0.08 -0.74 32.44
N GLN A 364 -0.66 0.34 32.98
CA GLN A 364 -0.34 1.71 32.62
C GLN A 364 0.11 2.51 33.85
N PHE A 365 1.20 3.26 33.73
CA PHE A 365 1.80 4.03 34.82
C PHE A 365 1.51 5.52 34.69
N TYR A 366 1.39 6.19 35.83
CA TYR A 366 1.13 7.62 35.92
C TYR A 366 2.01 8.25 36.99
N LYS A 367 2.44 9.51 36.75
CA LYS A 367 3.30 10.28 37.65
C LYS A 367 2.63 11.56 38.13
N GLY A 368 2.82 11.86 39.42
CA GLY A 368 2.44 13.09 40.08
C GLY A 368 0.95 13.26 40.29
N ASP A 369 0.54 14.41 40.87
CA ASP A 369 -0.87 14.70 41.16
C ASP A 369 -1.72 14.88 39.89
N LYS A 370 -1.09 15.35 38.80
CA LYS A 370 -1.73 15.47 37.49
C LYS A 370 -1.85 14.14 36.75
N CYS A 371 -1.38 13.03 37.32
CA CYS A 371 -1.36 11.70 36.71
C CYS A 371 -0.86 11.77 35.25
N ARG A 372 0.36 12.27 35.03
CA ARG A 372 0.97 12.27 33.71
C ARG A 372 1.32 10.84 33.31
N LEU A 373 0.85 10.44 32.11
CA LEU A 373 1.04 9.11 31.56
C LEU A 373 2.49 8.82 31.25
N PHE A 374 2.99 7.63 31.59
CA PHE A 374 4.26 7.12 31.09
C PHE A 374 4.08 6.67 29.64
N ALA A 375 4.62 7.42 28.70
CA ALA A 375 4.79 6.98 27.33
C ALA A 375 6.16 6.29 27.24
N TRP A 376 6.16 4.99 27.01
CA TRP A 376 7.40 4.21 27.04
C TRP A 376 8.17 4.34 25.72
N LEU A 377 9.50 4.45 25.80
CA LEU A 377 10.37 4.37 24.63
C LEU A 377 10.25 3.00 23.95
N GLY A 378 10.08 1.94 24.75
CA GLY A 378 9.85 0.58 24.24
C GLY A 378 8.60 0.43 23.35
N ASP A 379 7.60 1.31 23.47
CA ASP A 379 6.42 1.27 22.59
C ASP A 379 6.72 1.73 21.16
N ILE A 380 7.74 2.58 20.99
CA ILE A 380 8.16 3.17 19.72
C ILE A 380 9.55 2.70 19.29
N SER A 381 10.11 1.69 19.94
CA SER A 381 11.43 1.15 19.64
C SER A 381 11.42 -0.38 19.63
N GLU A 382 12.46 -0.94 19.06
CA GLU A 382 12.69 -2.37 18.98
C GLU A 382 14.16 -2.67 19.18
N ASN A 383 14.47 -3.74 19.92
CA ASN A 383 15.84 -4.19 20.10
C ASN A 383 16.15 -5.24 19.03
N ILE A 384 17.12 -4.96 18.19
CA ILE A 384 17.60 -5.86 17.14
C ILE A 384 19.08 -6.10 17.42
N ASP A 385 19.46 -7.34 17.71
CA ASP A 385 20.83 -7.77 18.00
C ASP A 385 21.55 -6.92 19.06
N GLY A 386 20.83 -6.53 20.11
CA GLY A 386 21.38 -5.72 21.22
C GLY A 386 21.42 -4.23 20.96
N VAL A 387 21.05 -3.77 19.77
CA VAL A 387 20.94 -2.37 19.40
C VAL A 387 19.48 -1.93 19.44
N LEU A 388 19.20 -0.79 20.08
CA LEU A 388 17.85 -0.24 20.16
C LEU A 388 17.58 0.68 18.97
N TYR A 389 16.54 0.34 18.19
CA TYR A 389 16.08 1.13 17.07
C TYR A 389 14.73 1.79 17.36
N LYS A 390 14.62 3.07 17.06
CA LYS A 390 13.33 3.75 16.98
C LYS A 390 12.62 3.27 15.70
N LYS A 391 11.35 2.89 15.82
CA LYS A 391 10.52 2.51 14.69
C LYS A 391 9.51 3.60 14.40
N ASP A 392 9.67 4.20 13.23
CA ASP A 392 8.78 5.23 12.73
C ASP A 392 7.83 4.62 11.70
N LEU A 393 6.53 4.65 11.99
CA LEU A 393 5.52 4.19 11.03
C LEU A 393 5.50 5.14 9.83
N GLN A 394 5.74 4.60 8.66
CA GLN A 394 5.68 5.35 7.42
C GLN A 394 4.24 5.54 6.97
N GLY A 395 3.92 6.75 6.53
CA GLY A 395 2.65 7.05 5.87
C GLY A 395 2.68 6.73 4.37
N THR A 396 1.93 7.50 3.60
CA THR A 396 1.80 7.33 2.14
C THR A 396 2.85 8.11 1.32
N TYR A 397 3.90 8.60 1.95
CA TYR A 397 5.05 9.21 1.28
C TYR A 397 6.30 8.37 1.56
N TRP A 398 6.91 7.84 0.51
CA TRP A 398 8.11 7.00 0.57
C TRP A 398 9.25 7.64 -0.21
N ASP A 399 10.41 7.81 0.42
CA ASP A 399 11.58 8.40 -0.22
C ASP A 399 12.60 7.33 -0.60
N TYR A 400 12.83 7.21 -1.91
CA TYR A 400 13.81 6.28 -2.50
C TYR A 400 14.93 7.01 -3.25
N THR A 401 15.08 8.32 -3.08
CA THR A 401 16.11 9.12 -3.80
C THR A 401 17.52 8.62 -3.57
N SER A 402 17.83 8.04 -2.42
CA SER A 402 19.14 7.46 -2.11
C SER A 402 19.38 6.10 -2.79
N ARG A 403 18.33 5.44 -3.29
CA ARG A 403 18.38 4.08 -3.86
C ARG A 403 18.39 4.04 -5.37
N ILE A 404 18.23 5.16 -6.06
CA ILE A 404 18.21 5.23 -7.53
C ILE A 404 19.59 5.24 -8.16
N ASN A 405 20.65 5.50 -7.39
CA ASN A 405 22.00 5.44 -7.89
C ASN A 405 22.40 4.00 -8.24
N ASN A 406 22.86 3.76 -9.46
CA ASN A 406 23.20 2.44 -10.01
C ASN A 406 22.01 1.47 -10.21
N LEU A 407 20.77 1.95 -10.19
CA LEU A 407 19.56 1.14 -10.36
C LEU A 407 19.60 0.28 -11.64
N THR A 408 20.13 0.83 -12.73
CA THR A 408 20.29 0.13 -14.03
C THR A 408 21.12 -1.14 -13.94
N LYS A 409 22.00 -1.27 -12.94
CA LYS A 409 22.89 -2.42 -12.73
C LYS A 409 22.48 -3.32 -11.57
N GLU A 410 21.42 -2.96 -10.84
CA GLU A 410 20.96 -3.73 -9.70
C GLU A 410 20.62 -5.18 -10.13
N GLY A 411 21.02 -6.18 -9.31
CA GLY A 411 20.86 -7.60 -9.63
C GLY A 411 21.69 -8.11 -10.81
N ASN A 412 22.74 -7.37 -11.23
CA ASN A 412 23.61 -7.68 -12.38
C ASN A 412 22.88 -7.80 -13.74
N VAL A 413 21.65 -7.31 -13.81
CA VAL A 413 20.87 -7.23 -15.04
C VAL A 413 20.89 -5.77 -15.51
N GLU A 414 21.51 -5.52 -16.66
CA GLU A 414 21.54 -4.19 -17.25
C GLU A 414 20.23 -3.91 -17.99
N PHE A 415 19.47 -2.93 -17.50
CA PHE A 415 18.18 -2.55 -18.07
C PHE A 415 18.14 -1.02 -18.17
N GLY A 416 17.95 -0.52 -19.37
CA GLY A 416 18.22 0.88 -19.70
C GLY A 416 17.32 1.89 -18.99
N ASN A 417 16.01 1.63 -18.92
CA ASN A 417 15.02 2.54 -18.33
C ASN A 417 13.89 1.76 -17.66
N GLY A 418 13.26 2.35 -16.63
CA GLY A 418 12.05 1.80 -16.01
C GLY A 418 12.28 0.76 -14.90
N LYS A 419 13.52 0.43 -14.54
CA LYS A 419 13.81 -0.48 -13.45
C LYS A 419 13.41 0.11 -12.11
N LYS A 420 12.77 -0.68 -11.26
CA LYS A 420 12.39 -0.26 -9.90
C LYS A 420 13.35 -0.80 -8.85
N PRO A 421 13.62 -0.04 -7.77
CA PRO A 421 14.49 -0.51 -6.70
C PRO A 421 13.96 -1.80 -6.07
N VAL A 422 14.81 -2.79 -5.93
CA VAL A 422 14.46 -4.05 -5.24
C VAL A 422 13.98 -3.81 -3.82
N ASP A 423 14.58 -2.85 -3.12
CA ASP A 423 14.14 -2.46 -1.76
C ASP A 423 12.70 -1.92 -1.71
N LEU A 424 12.23 -1.22 -2.77
CA LEU A 424 10.83 -0.78 -2.86
C LEU A 424 9.89 -1.97 -2.99
N LEU A 425 10.25 -2.91 -3.84
CA LEU A 425 9.45 -4.12 -4.08
C LEU A 425 9.45 -5.06 -2.87
N LYS A 426 10.60 -5.25 -2.22
CA LYS A 426 10.69 -5.96 -0.93
C LYS A 426 9.75 -5.36 0.11
N ARG A 427 9.76 -4.04 0.23
CA ARG A 427 8.88 -3.34 1.15
C ARG A 427 7.40 -3.60 0.86
N ILE A 428 6.99 -3.54 -0.42
CA ILE A 428 5.60 -3.86 -0.83
C ILE A 428 5.24 -5.29 -0.46
N ILE A 429 6.13 -6.25 -0.74
CA ILE A 429 5.92 -7.67 -0.43
C ILE A 429 5.81 -7.88 1.09
N ALA A 430 6.68 -7.26 1.87
CA ALA A 430 6.71 -7.36 3.33
C ALA A 430 5.47 -6.73 4.02
N LEU A 431 4.69 -5.87 3.33
CA LEU A 431 3.41 -5.38 3.86
C LEU A 431 2.39 -6.50 4.03
N TYR A 432 2.41 -7.51 3.17
CA TYR A 432 1.49 -8.63 3.29
C TYR A 432 1.91 -9.52 4.47
N PRO A 433 1.00 -9.87 5.40
CA PRO A 433 1.38 -10.47 6.67
C PRO A 433 1.81 -11.94 6.57
N ASP A 434 1.37 -12.65 5.52
CA ASP A 434 1.74 -14.04 5.30
C ASP A 434 3.05 -14.12 4.50
N ASP A 435 3.88 -15.09 4.80
CA ASP A 435 5.18 -15.35 4.16
C ASP A 435 5.16 -16.55 3.20
N GLU A 436 3.99 -17.15 3.00
CA GLU A 436 3.71 -18.21 2.02
C GLU A 436 2.63 -17.70 1.05
N ILE A 437 3.01 -16.83 0.10
CA ILE A 437 2.10 -16.18 -0.84
C ILE A 437 2.60 -16.31 -2.27
N THR A 438 1.67 -16.18 -3.23
CA THR A 438 1.99 -16.07 -4.65
C THR A 438 1.90 -14.62 -5.11
N VAL A 439 3.03 -14.12 -5.64
CA VAL A 439 3.18 -12.76 -6.18
C VAL A 439 3.12 -12.82 -7.71
N LEU A 440 2.24 -12.02 -8.33
CA LEU A 440 2.15 -11.90 -9.78
C LEU A 440 2.60 -10.52 -10.24
N ASP A 441 3.46 -10.49 -11.27
CA ASP A 441 3.80 -9.27 -12.02
C ASP A 441 3.70 -9.56 -13.52
N PHE A 442 2.68 -8.99 -14.16
CA PHE A 442 2.47 -9.18 -15.61
C PHE A 442 2.98 -8.00 -16.47
N PHE A 443 3.80 -7.14 -15.86
CA PHE A 443 4.63 -6.13 -16.51
C PHE A 443 6.06 -6.22 -15.97
N ALA A 444 6.60 -7.43 -15.89
CA ALA A 444 7.81 -7.73 -15.12
C ALA A 444 9.09 -7.01 -15.59
N GLY A 445 9.14 -6.56 -16.85
CA GLY A 445 10.28 -5.81 -17.39
C GLY A 445 11.62 -6.51 -17.13
N SER A 446 12.41 -5.95 -16.20
CA SER A 446 13.72 -6.49 -15.82
C SER A 446 13.68 -7.67 -14.84
N GLY A 447 12.49 -8.07 -14.36
CA GLY A 447 12.33 -9.11 -13.34
C GLY A 447 12.65 -8.67 -11.90
N SER A 448 12.66 -7.36 -11.62
CA SER A 448 12.97 -6.83 -10.28
C SER A 448 12.02 -7.38 -9.21
N THR A 449 10.76 -7.66 -9.55
CA THR A 449 9.79 -8.27 -8.63
C THR A 449 10.20 -9.68 -8.20
N GLY A 450 10.65 -10.52 -9.12
CA GLY A 450 11.17 -11.85 -8.79
C GLY A 450 12.41 -11.78 -7.91
N HIS A 451 13.34 -10.86 -8.22
CA HIS A 451 14.52 -10.60 -7.39
C HIS A 451 14.11 -10.19 -5.97
N ALA A 452 13.12 -9.30 -5.82
CA ALA A 452 12.63 -8.86 -4.52
C ALA A 452 12.00 -10.02 -3.72
N VAL A 453 11.23 -10.91 -4.36
CA VAL A 453 10.65 -12.09 -3.71
C VAL A 453 11.73 -13.02 -3.18
N ILE A 454 12.73 -13.35 -4.01
CA ILE A 454 13.86 -14.22 -3.59
C ILE A 454 14.64 -13.57 -2.44
N ALA A 455 14.98 -12.28 -2.57
CA ALA A 455 15.71 -11.56 -1.54
C ALA A 455 14.95 -11.49 -0.21
N GLN A 456 13.63 -11.30 -0.25
CA GLN A 456 12.79 -11.28 0.95
C GLN A 456 12.73 -12.66 1.61
N ASN A 457 12.59 -13.75 0.83
CA ASN A 457 12.61 -15.11 1.35
C ASN A 457 13.94 -15.46 2.02
N VAL A 458 15.07 -15.01 1.46
CA VAL A 458 16.40 -15.20 2.07
C VAL A 458 16.51 -14.45 3.41
N GLU A 459 15.90 -13.27 3.50
CA GLU A 459 16.02 -12.39 4.66
C GLU A 459 15.17 -12.86 5.85
N ASP A 460 13.95 -13.34 5.61
CA ASP A 460 12.98 -13.70 6.65
C ASP A 460 12.64 -15.20 6.72
N GLY A 461 13.22 -16.03 5.82
CA GLY A 461 12.95 -17.46 5.76
C GLY A 461 11.59 -17.83 5.15
N GLY A 462 10.90 -16.85 4.54
CA GLY A 462 9.60 -17.07 3.90
C GLY A 462 9.65 -17.97 2.67
N GLN A 463 8.47 -18.39 2.23
CA GLN A 463 8.30 -19.31 1.09
C GLN A 463 7.38 -18.72 0.01
N ARG A 464 7.61 -17.43 -0.31
CA ARG A 464 6.87 -16.73 -1.35
C ARG A 464 7.26 -17.24 -2.72
N GLN A 465 6.27 -17.39 -3.60
CA GLN A 465 6.46 -17.73 -5.01
C GLN A 465 6.16 -16.52 -5.89
N PHE A 466 6.69 -16.51 -7.12
CA PHE A 466 6.34 -15.50 -8.10
C PHE A 466 5.97 -16.09 -9.46
N ILE A 467 5.11 -15.36 -10.16
CA ILE A 467 4.81 -15.53 -11.58
C ILE A 467 5.09 -14.19 -12.25
N LEU A 468 6.01 -14.18 -13.20
CA LEU A 468 6.38 -12.99 -13.97
C LEU A 468 5.95 -13.17 -15.42
N CYS A 469 5.38 -12.12 -16.04
CA CYS A 469 5.12 -12.11 -17.48
C CYS A 469 5.91 -10.95 -18.12
N THR A 470 6.63 -11.24 -19.19
CA THR A 470 7.38 -10.27 -19.99
C THR A 470 7.29 -10.60 -21.46
N ASN A 471 7.24 -9.57 -22.31
CA ASN A 471 7.23 -9.75 -23.77
C ASN A 471 8.62 -9.76 -24.41
N ASN A 472 9.68 -9.53 -23.62
CA ASN A 472 11.08 -9.53 -24.04
C ASN A 472 11.36 -8.73 -25.34
N GLN A 473 10.58 -7.68 -25.61
CA GLN A 473 10.70 -6.85 -26.83
C GLN A 473 12.09 -6.27 -27.03
N ASN A 474 12.88 -6.13 -25.98
CA ASN A 474 14.22 -5.57 -26.05
C ASN A 474 15.33 -6.62 -26.23
N ASN A 475 15.03 -7.91 -26.38
CA ASN A 475 15.99 -9.01 -26.63
C ASN A 475 17.28 -9.00 -25.77
N ILE A 476 17.25 -8.34 -24.62
CA ILE A 476 18.45 -8.12 -23.78
C ILE A 476 18.82 -9.40 -23.04
N CYS A 477 17.84 -10.22 -22.66
CA CYS A 477 18.07 -11.48 -21.95
C CYS A 477 18.65 -12.59 -22.84
N ARG A 478 18.35 -12.61 -24.15
CA ARG A 478 18.90 -13.62 -25.08
C ARG A 478 20.33 -13.35 -25.59
N LYS A 479 20.89 -12.17 -25.36
CA LYS A 479 22.22 -11.78 -25.87
C LYS A 479 23.39 -12.10 -24.94
N LYS A 480 23.16 -12.73 -23.78
CA LYS A 480 24.21 -13.04 -22.79
C LYS A 480 24.21 -14.51 -22.35
N THR A 481 23.90 -15.42 -23.23
CA THR A 481 24.33 -16.83 -23.10
C THR A 481 25.46 -17.12 -24.07
#